data_4d62e7b8624493a55acedf62be168c9c
#
_entry.id   4d62e7b8624493a55acedf62be168c9c
#
_cell.length_a   1.000
_cell.length_b   1.000
_cell.length_c   1.000
_cell.angle_alpha   90.00
_cell.angle_beta   90.00
_cell.angle_gamma   90.00
#
_symmetry.space_group_name_H-M   'P 1'
#
loop_
_entity.id
_entity.type
_entity.pdbx_description
1 polymer ?
#
loop_
_entity_poly.entity_id
_entity_poly.type
_entity_poly.pdbx_seq_one_letter_code
_entity_poly.pdbx_strand_id
1 'polypeptide(L)'
;MTSVFDEPKPSDDNPHESKIVINGEEEEEENDSPIEEVRLTVPTTDDPSLPVLTFRTWFLGLVSCILLAFVNQFFSFRSNQLWVPSVAAQVLTLPLGKFMAATLPTKKFVFPGTKWSWSFNPGPFNVKEHVLISIFANTGAGGAYATSIITIVKAFYHRQLNVAAAMLLTQTTQLLGYGWAGIFRKFLVESPYMWYPSNLVQVSLFRAVHEKEDLQKGQQTRLRFFLIVFGVSFAYYIVPGYLFPSISAISFVCWIWKSSVTAQIVGSGLKGLGIGSFGLDWSTVAGFLGSPLAVPFFAIANFFAGFFIFLYILLPIFYWSNAYDAQKFPFYTSQTFEQTGHSYNITRILNEKDFDINLDAYNDYSKLYLSVMFALLYGLSFASLFATISHVALYDGKFIWAGNLEEDNDSNKGQVRRCAFKIDEEELSSSTSVVVHRSSSCFLCFCTLHL
;
A
#
# COMPACT_ATOMS: atom_id res chain seq x y z
N MET A 1 48.51 39.37 21.94
CA MET A 1 47.08 39.78 21.87
C MET A 1 46.36 38.74 21.04
N THR A 2 45.85 37.72 21.73
CA THR A 2 45.12 36.60 21.16
C THR A 2 43.66 36.76 21.60
N SER A 3 42.79 37.06 20.66
CA SER A 3 41.35 37.10 20.89
C SER A 3 40.75 35.70 20.66
N VAL A 4 40.25 35.15 21.76
CA VAL A 4 39.47 33.91 21.81
C VAL A 4 38.09 34.20 21.22
N PHE A 5 37.70 33.49 20.17
CA PHE A 5 36.30 33.42 19.70
C PHE A 5 35.61 32.36 20.50
N ASP A 6 34.62 32.75 21.32
CA ASP A 6 33.66 31.88 21.94
C ASP A 6 32.67 31.34 20.87
N GLU A 7 32.60 30.02 20.71
CA GLU A 7 31.54 29.34 20.00
C GLU A 7 30.27 29.36 20.85
N PRO A 8 29.10 29.68 20.28
CA PRO A 8 27.83 29.56 21.01
C PRO A 8 27.45 28.08 21.16
N LYS A 9 27.19 27.65 22.41
CA LYS A 9 26.57 26.38 22.75
C LYS A 9 25.23 26.25 22.03
N PRO A 10 24.87 25.05 21.47
CA PRO A 10 23.53 24.79 20.97
C PRO A 10 22.52 24.82 22.12
N SER A 11 21.47 25.57 21.95
CA SER A 11 20.33 25.60 22.84
C SER A 11 19.53 24.31 22.68
N ASP A 12 19.45 23.50 23.73
CA ASP A 12 18.50 22.40 23.89
C ASP A 12 17.07 22.95 24.07
N ASP A 13 16.41 23.23 22.95
CA ASP A 13 14.96 23.43 22.92
C ASP A 13 14.35 22.38 22.02
N ASN A 14 14.08 21.20 22.59
CA ASN A 14 13.34 20.14 21.97
C ASN A 14 11.91 20.12 22.58
N PRO A 15 10.85 20.59 21.88
CA PRO A 15 9.54 20.84 22.52
C PRO A 15 8.54 19.67 22.51
N HIS A 16 8.95 18.42 22.39
CA HIS A 16 8.01 17.29 22.32
C HIS A 16 8.39 16.08 23.18
N GLU A 17 8.64 16.32 24.45
CA GLU A 17 8.61 15.23 25.45
C GLU A 17 7.25 15.24 26.16
N SER A 18 6.44 14.22 25.92
CA SER A 18 5.21 13.99 26.68
C SER A 18 5.56 13.39 28.05
N LYS A 19 5.51 14.21 29.08
CA LYS A 19 5.76 13.78 30.47
C LYS A 19 4.51 13.09 31.03
N ILE A 20 4.67 11.84 31.47
CA ILE A 20 3.65 11.10 32.23
C ILE A 20 4.07 11.14 33.70
N VAL A 21 3.28 11.81 34.54
CA VAL A 21 3.51 11.87 35.99
C VAL A 21 2.77 10.72 36.65
N ILE A 22 3.52 9.71 37.11
CA ILE A 22 3.02 8.66 38.00
C ILE A 22 3.82 8.75 39.31
N ASN A 23 3.13 9.02 40.43
CA ASN A 23 3.67 9.04 41.80
C ASN A 23 4.82 10.01 42.10
N GLY A 24 4.84 11.18 41.47
CA GLY A 24 5.77 12.25 41.87
C GLY A 24 7.20 12.10 41.34
N GLU A 25 7.50 11.10 40.56
CA GLU A 25 8.75 10.96 39.81
C GLU A 25 8.40 11.00 38.31
N GLU A 26 8.96 11.97 37.60
CA GLU A 26 8.81 12.11 36.12
C GLU A 26 9.79 11.10 35.50
N GLU A 27 9.32 9.89 35.14
CA GLU A 27 10.04 9.01 34.26
C GLU A 27 9.80 9.46 32.82
N GLU A 28 10.83 10.03 32.21
CA GLU A 28 10.85 10.25 30.74
C GLU A 28 10.94 8.87 30.07
N GLU A 29 9.82 8.36 29.55
CA GLU A 29 9.82 7.18 28.68
C GLU A 29 10.51 7.55 27.36
N GLU A 30 11.80 7.25 27.28
CA GLU A 30 12.57 7.38 26.06
C GLU A 30 12.02 6.40 25.01
N ASN A 31 11.55 6.93 23.88
CA ASN A 31 11.03 6.11 22.78
C ASN A 31 12.19 5.40 22.07
N ASP A 32 12.36 4.12 22.37
CA ASP A 32 13.46 3.26 21.93
C ASP A 32 13.40 2.86 20.45
N SER A 33 12.53 3.46 19.65
CA SER A 33 12.46 3.11 18.21
C SER A 33 13.70 3.61 17.48
N PRO A 34 14.41 2.73 16.74
CA PRO A 34 15.57 3.11 15.94
C PRO A 34 15.22 4.03 14.74
N ILE A 35 13.94 4.18 14.42
CA ILE A 35 13.44 4.93 13.26
C ILE A 35 12.78 6.21 13.75
N GLU A 36 13.31 7.34 13.34
CA GLU A 36 12.87 8.66 13.78
C GLU A 36 11.40 8.94 13.44
N GLU A 37 10.95 8.58 12.24
CA GLU A 37 9.57 8.78 11.79
C GLU A 37 8.58 7.99 12.65
N VAL A 38 8.95 6.79 13.08
CA VAL A 38 8.14 5.97 13.99
C VAL A 38 8.14 6.58 15.38
N ARG A 39 9.30 7.01 15.89
CA ARG A 39 9.45 7.65 17.21
C ARG A 39 8.59 8.91 17.33
N LEU A 40 8.53 9.73 16.28
CA LEU A 40 7.74 10.97 16.26
C LEU A 40 6.23 10.74 16.05
N THR A 41 5.85 9.60 15.44
CA THR A 41 4.46 9.39 14.99
C THR A 41 3.69 8.43 15.90
N VAL A 42 4.35 7.40 16.42
CA VAL A 42 3.68 6.32 17.14
C VAL A 42 3.92 6.49 18.66
N PRO A 43 2.85 6.56 19.49
CA PRO A 43 3.01 6.57 20.94
C PRO A 43 3.51 5.21 21.42
N THR A 44 4.39 5.22 22.42
CA THR A 44 4.96 4.01 23.05
C THR A 44 4.03 3.38 24.06
N THR A 45 3.16 4.18 24.66
CA THR A 45 2.25 3.74 25.72
C THR A 45 0.96 3.16 25.17
N ASP A 46 0.51 2.05 25.77
CA ASP A 46 -0.79 1.45 25.51
C ASP A 46 -1.67 1.50 26.76
N ASP A 47 -2.94 1.88 26.61
CA ASP A 47 -3.94 1.82 27.67
C ASP A 47 -4.73 0.52 27.60
N PRO A 48 -4.40 -0.49 28.42
CA PRO A 48 -5.09 -1.78 28.40
C PRO A 48 -6.54 -1.71 28.92
N SER A 49 -6.93 -0.60 29.56
CA SER A 49 -8.29 -0.45 30.11
C SER A 49 -9.34 -0.15 29.05
N LEU A 50 -8.93 0.33 27.85
CA LEU A 50 -9.85 0.67 26.78
C LEU A 50 -10.50 -0.57 26.17
N PRO A 51 -11.84 -0.61 26.06
CA PRO A 51 -12.52 -1.73 25.43
C PRO A 51 -12.26 -1.76 23.91
N VAL A 52 -11.96 -2.94 23.38
CA VAL A 52 -11.60 -3.15 21.97
C VAL A 52 -12.71 -3.85 21.19
N LEU A 53 -13.14 -5.03 21.69
CA LEU A 53 -14.14 -5.89 21.05
C LEU A 53 -15.55 -5.51 21.51
N THR A 54 -16.03 -4.37 21.09
CA THR A 54 -17.37 -3.88 21.41
C THR A 54 -18.38 -4.23 20.33
N PHE A 55 -19.67 -4.09 20.63
CA PHE A 55 -20.73 -4.25 19.62
C PHE A 55 -20.53 -3.30 18.43
N ARG A 56 -20.14 -2.05 18.71
CA ARG A 56 -19.88 -1.03 17.68
C ARG A 56 -18.76 -1.46 16.73
N THR A 57 -17.69 -2.01 17.29
CA THR A 57 -16.56 -2.50 16.50
C THR A 57 -16.98 -3.60 15.53
N TRP A 58 -17.72 -4.58 16.02
CA TRP A 58 -18.21 -5.67 15.17
C TRP A 58 -19.21 -5.18 14.13
N PHE A 59 -20.18 -4.37 14.54
CA PHE A 59 -21.22 -3.88 13.64
C PHE A 59 -20.63 -2.97 12.54
N LEU A 60 -19.90 -1.90 12.92
CA LEU A 60 -19.31 -0.99 11.96
C LEU A 60 -18.21 -1.65 11.13
N GLY A 61 -17.42 -2.53 11.74
CA GLY A 61 -16.37 -3.27 11.04
C GLY A 61 -16.93 -4.19 9.95
N LEU A 62 -17.91 -5.03 10.30
CA LEU A 62 -18.53 -5.93 9.33
C LEU A 62 -19.29 -5.19 8.24
N VAL A 63 -20.05 -4.16 8.60
CA VAL A 63 -20.78 -3.34 7.62
C VAL A 63 -19.79 -2.65 6.66
N SER A 64 -18.72 -2.06 7.17
CA SER A 64 -17.69 -1.44 6.33
C SER A 64 -17.00 -2.44 5.42
N CYS A 65 -16.65 -3.62 5.94
CA CYS A 65 -16.03 -4.70 5.18
C CYS A 65 -16.94 -5.16 4.02
N ILE A 66 -18.20 -5.45 4.31
CA ILE A 66 -19.18 -5.92 3.32
C ILE A 66 -19.44 -4.83 2.26
N LEU A 67 -19.65 -3.59 2.68
CA LEU A 67 -19.92 -2.49 1.76
C LEU A 67 -18.74 -2.23 0.83
N LEU A 68 -17.52 -2.16 1.36
CA LEU A 68 -16.33 -1.95 0.53
C LEU A 68 -16.07 -3.11 -0.41
N ALA A 69 -16.18 -4.35 0.06
CA ALA A 69 -16.04 -5.52 -0.80
C ALA A 69 -17.07 -5.52 -1.94
N PHE A 70 -18.34 -5.23 -1.60
CA PHE A 70 -19.41 -5.17 -2.61
C PHE A 70 -19.18 -4.03 -3.61
N VAL A 71 -18.95 -2.82 -3.15
CA VAL A 71 -18.79 -1.64 -4.00
C VAL A 71 -17.58 -1.81 -4.93
N ASN A 72 -16.43 -2.17 -4.39
CA ASN A 72 -15.21 -2.35 -5.17
C ASN A 72 -15.38 -3.47 -6.20
N GLN A 73 -15.96 -4.61 -5.82
CA GLN A 73 -16.20 -5.71 -6.75
C GLN A 73 -17.24 -5.35 -7.82
N PHE A 74 -18.32 -4.65 -7.46
CA PHE A 74 -19.36 -4.23 -8.41
C PHE A 74 -18.82 -3.25 -9.46
N PHE A 75 -18.02 -2.28 -9.05
CA PHE A 75 -17.46 -1.28 -9.96
C PHE A 75 -16.21 -1.75 -10.70
N SER A 76 -15.55 -2.84 -10.28
CA SER A 76 -14.39 -3.40 -10.98
C SER A 76 -14.66 -3.86 -12.41
N PHE A 77 -15.94 -4.16 -12.73
CA PHE A 77 -16.38 -4.60 -14.07
C PHE A 77 -16.81 -3.45 -14.99
N ARG A 78 -16.63 -2.21 -14.58
CA ARG A 78 -16.99 -1.04 -15.38
C ARG A 78 -15.79 -0.56 -16.20
N SER A 79 -16.06 0.09 -17.32
CA SER A 79 -15.02 0.73 -18.15
C SER A 79 -14.23 1.78 -17.38
N ASN A 80 -14.89 2.52 -16.49
CA ASN A 80 -14.28 3.40 -15.51
C ASN A 80 -14.44 2.75 -14.14
N GLN A 81 -13.38 2.08 -13.68
CA GLN A 81 -13.38 1.40 -12.41
C GLN A 81 -13.38 2.41 -11.27
N LEU A 82 -14.29 2.23 -10.32
CA LEU A 82 -14.28 2.98 -9.06
C LEU A 82 -13.70 2.07 -7.98
N TRP A 83 -12.64 2.53 -7.35
CA TRP A 83 -12.02 1.88 -6.21
C TRP A 83 -12.14 2.78 -4.98
N VAL A 84 -12.80 2.28 -3.95
CA VAL A 84 -12.94 2.99 -2.67
C VAL A 84 -11.94 2.42 -1.68
N PRO A 85 -10.91 3.20 -1.26
CA PRO A 85 -9.91 2.74 -0.31
C PRO A 85 -10.49 2.65 1.11
N SER A 86 -9.84 1.86 1.97
CA SER A 86 -10.23 1.69 3.39
C SER A 86 -10.22 3.00 4.19
N VAL A 87 -9.41 3.98 3.79
CA VAL A 87 -9.37 5.31 4.41
C VAL A 87 -10.74 6.02 4.34
N ALA A 88 -11.52 5.78 3.27
CA ALA A 88 -12.88 6.34 3.19
C ALA A 88 -13.78 5.81 4.32
N ALA A 89 -13.69 4.50 4.62
CA ALA A 89 -14.41 3.93 5.77
C ALA A 89 -13.86 4.46 7.10
N GLN A 90 -12.54 4.62 7.24
CA GLN A 90 -11.93 5.21 8.43
C GLN A 90 -12.50 6.60 8.73
N VAL A 91 -12.61 7.46 7.73
CA VAL A 91 -13.19 8.81 7.91
C VAL A 91 -14.69 8.76 8.24
N LEU A 92 -15.45 7.88 7.56
CA LEU A 92 -16.92 7.79 7.74
C LEU A 92 -17.31 7.10 9.06
N THR A 93 -16.55 6.15 9.54
CA THR A 93 -16.87 5.40 10.76
C THR A 93 -16.63 6.22 12.03
N LEU A 94 -15.81 7.28 11.99
CA LEU A 94 -15.61 8.17 13.11
C LEU A 94 -16.92 8.86 13.59
N PRO A 95 -17.66 9.62 12.74
CA PRO A 95 -18.91 10.24 13.16
C PRO A 95 -19.98 9.18 13.48
N LEU A 96 -20.02 8.06 12.77
CA LEU A 96 -20.96 6.98 13.05
C LEU A 96 -20.68 6.32 14.40
N GLY A 97 -19.42 6.07 14.73
CA GLY A 97 -19.00 5.51 16.03
C GLY A 97 -19.33 6.46 17.18
N LYS A 98 -19.09 7.77 17.02
CA LYS A 98 -19.47 8.79 17.99
C LYS A 98 -21.00 8.89 18.15
N PHE A 99 -21.75 8.82 17.06
CA PHE A 99 -23.21 8.80 17.08
C PHE A 99 -23.74 7.56 17.81
N MET A 100 -23.21 6.37 17.50
CA MET A 100 -23.59 5.13 18.21
C MET A 100 -23.25 5.23 19.70
N ALA A 101 -22.12 5.83 20.07
CA ALA A 101 -21.76 6.03 21.47
C ALA A 101 -22.74 6.95 22.22
N ALA A 102 -23.33 7.91 21.52
CA ALA A 102 -24.32 8.83 22.10
C ALA A 102 -25.74 8.21 22.19
N THR A 103 -26.10 7.32 21.26
CA THR A 103 -27.48 6.81 21.14
C THR A 103 -27.71 5.43 21.77
N LEU A 104 -26.68 4.56 21.78
CA LEU A 104 -26.82 3.20 22.30
C LEU A 104 -26.94 3.18 23.83
N PRO A 105 -27.78 2.26 24.39
CA PRO A 105 -27.95 2.13 25.83
C PRO A 105 -26.68 1.60 26.51
N THR A 106 -26.34 2.19 27.64
CA THR A 106 -25.17 1.81 28.47
C THR A 106 -25.47 0.63 29.41
N LYS A 107 -26.70 0.07 29.37
CA LYS A 107 -27.11 -1.04 30.25
C LYS A 107 -26.21 -2.28 30.04
N LYS A 108 -25.73 -2.83 31.16
CA LYS A 108 -24.99 -4.10 31.16
C LYS A 108 -25.98 -5.26 31.19
N PHE A 109 -25.90 -6.15 30.24
CA PHE A 109 -26.62 -7.41 30.21
C PHE A 109 -25.75 -8.50 30.84
N VAL A 110 -26.24 -9.13 31.89
CA VAL A 110 -25.55 -10.25 32.57
C VAL A 110 -26.26 -11.51 32.17
N PHE A 111 -25.54 -12.50 31.65
CA PHE A 111 -26.13 -13.81 31.35
C PHE A 111 -26.38 -14.58 32.66
N PRO A 112 -27.61 -15.04 32.91
CA PRO A 112 -27.92 -15.79 34.08
C PRO A 112 -27.04 -17.05 34.21
N GLY A 113 -26.37 -17.22 35.35
CA GLY A 113 -25.50 -18.37 35.62
C GLY A 113 -24.03 -18.20 35.18
N THR A 114 -23.64 -17.07 34.60
CA THR A 114 -22.26 -16.79 34.20
C THR A 114 -21.77 -15.43 34.75
N LYS A 115 -20.47 -15.30 34.92
CA LYS A 115 -19.85 -14.00 35.27
C LYS A 115 -19.70 -13.09 34.05
N TRP A 116 -20.22 -13.49 32.90
CA TRP A 116 -20.06 -12.75 31.65
C TRP A 116 -21.08 -11.62 31.55
N SER A 117 -20.59 -10.40 31.53
CA SER A 117 -21.41 -9.20 31.36
C SER A 117 -21.06 -8.53 30.02
N TRP A 118 -22.07 -8.16 29.27
CA TRP A 118 -21.93 -7.54 27.97
C TRP A 118 -22.75 -6.24 27.89
N SER A 119 -22.24 -5.23 27.19
CA SER A 119 -22.92 -3.96 26.99
C SER A 119 -22.84 -3.54 25.51
N PHE A 120 -23.90 -2.95 25.00
CA PHE A 120 -23.92 -2.34 23.67
C PHE A 120 -23.05 -1.09 23.60
N ASN A 121 -22.89 -0.40 24.72
CA ASN A 121 -22.15 0.85 24.82
C ASN A 121 -21.31 0.86 26.10
N PRO A 122 -20.06 0.40 26.04
CA PRO A 122 -19.19 0.35 27.20
C PRO A 122 -18.62 1.71 27.60
N GLY A 123 -18.81 2.75 26.75
CA GLY A 123 -18.28 4.10 26.99
C GLY A 123 -18.12 4.94 25.73
N PRO A 124 -17.31 5.98 25.74
CA PRO A 124 -17.04 6.81 24.58
C PRO A 124 -16.38 6.00 23.46
N PHE A 125 -16.53 6.44 22.21
CA PHE A 125 -15.86 5.81 21.07
C PHE A 125 -14.36 6.07 21.13
N ASN A 126 -13.56 5.03 21.21
CA ASN A 126 -12.11 5.12 21.43
C ASN A 126 -11.27 4.79 20.19
N VAL A 127 -9.97 5.10 20.26
CA VAL A 127 -9.03 4.88 19.15
C VAL A 127 -8.87 3.41 18.79
N LYS A 128 -8.86 2.49 19.78
CA LYS A 128 -8.70 1.05 19.53
C LYS A 128 -9.87 0.45 18.76
N GLU A 129 -11.11 0.85 19.10
CA GLU A 129 -12.29 0.48 18.32
C GLU A 129 -12.16 0.97 16.87
N HIS A 130 -11.73 2.22 16.68
CA HIS A 130 -11.59 2.83 15.36
C HIS A 130 -10.51 2.16 14.52
N VAL A 131 -9.35 1.83 15.10
CA VAL A 131 -8.29 1.07 14.43
C VAL A 131 -8.80 -0.30 13.98
N LEU A 132 -9.50 -1.03 14.85
CA LEU A 132 -10.01 -2.36 14.52
C LEU A 132 -11.06 -2.30 13.40
N ILE A 133 -11.96 -1.32 13.42
CA ILE A 133 -12.92 -1.08 12.33
C ILE A 133 -12.18 -0.81 11.00
N SER A 134 -11.09 -0.04 11.04
CA SER A 134 -10.28 0.24 9.85
C SER A 134 -9.57 -1.01 9.31
N ILE A 135 -9.16 -1.93 10.18
CA ILE A 135 -8.60 -3.24 9.77
C ILE A 135 -9.68 -4.09 9.06
N PHE A 136 -10.90 -4.15 9.60
CA PHE A 136 -12.02 -4.79 8.91
C PHE A 136 -12.29 -4.17 7.54
N ALA A 137 -12.32 -2.84 7.46
CA ALA A 137 -12.52 -2.11 6.22
C ALA A 137 -11.41 -2.39 5.19
N ASN A 138 -10.16 -2.47 5.64
CA ASN A 138 -9.02 -2.77 4.77
C ASN A 138 -9.12 -4.18 4.19
N THR A 139 -9.55 -5.16 4.99
CA THR A 139 -9.80 -6.52 4.51
C THR A 139 -10.87 -6.55 3.42
N GLY A 140 -11.97 -5.79 3.59
CA GLY A 140 -13.02 -5.68 2.57
C GLY A 140 -12.57 -4.94 1.31
N ALA A 141 -11.79 -3.87 1.46
CA ALA A 141 -11.28 -3.08 0.34
C ALA A 141 -10.31 -3.88 -0.53
N GLY A 142 -9.47 -4.75 0.06
CA GLY A 142 -8.49 -5.55 -0.67
C GLY A 142 -9.10 -6.60 -1.61
N GLY A 143 -10.32 -7.03 -1.33
CA GLY A 143 -11.00 -8.08 -2.12
C GLY A 143 -10.31 -9.44 -2.05
N ALA A 144 -10.94 -10.44 -2.66
CA ALA A 144 -10.37 -11.79 -2.77
C ALA A 144 -9.87 -12.04 -4.20
N TYR A 145 -8.59 -12.37 -4.37
CA TYR A 145 -7.99 -12.60 -5.68
C TYR A 145 -8.72 -13.67 -6.52
N ALA A 146 -9.23 -14.70 -5.87
CA ALA A 146 -9.96 -15.79 -6.54
C ALA A 146 -11.24 -15.32 -7.26
N THR A 147 -11.81 -14.16 -6.89
CA THR A 147 -12.96 -13.59 -7.63
C THR A 147 -12.62 -13.23 -9.06
N SER A 148 -11.39 -12.79 -9.32
CA SER A 148 -10.90 -12.52 -10.68
C SER A 148 -10.82 -13.81 -11.50
N ILE A 149 -10.32 -14.90 -10.92
CA ILE A 149 -10.24 -16.22 -11.57
C ILE A 149 -11.64 -16.72 -11.93
N ILE A 150 -12.57 -16.68 -10.96
CA ILE A 150 -13.96 -17.10 -11.16
C ILE A 150 -14.64 -16.29 -12.27
N THR A 151 -14.39 -14.98 -12.29
CA THR A 151 -14.93 -14.09 -13.32
C THR A 151 -14.37 -14.41 -14.70
N ILE A 152 -13.07 -14.66 -14.82
CA ILE A 152 -12.43 -15.02 -16.08
C ILE A 152 -13.00 -16.33 -16.62
N VAL A 153 -13.09 -17.36 -15.78
CA VAL A 153 -13.64 -18.66 -16.17
C VAL A 153 -15.09 -18.55 -16.62
N LYS A 154 -15.90 -17.74 -15.93
CA LYS A 154 -17.32 -17.61 -16.24
C LYS A 154 -17.60 -16.64 -17.41
N ALA A 155 -16.96 -15.48 -17.43
CA ALA A 155 -17.28 -14.41 -18.40
C ALA A 155 -16.54 -14.57 -19.74
N PHE A 156 -15.26 -15.00 -19.72
CA PHE A 156 -14.46 -15.13 -20.93
C PHE A 156 -14.50 -16.54 -21.54
N TYR A 157 -14.44 -17.56 -20.71
CA TYR A 157 -14.43 -18.94 -21.17
C TYR A 157 -15.81 -19.61 -21.15
N HIS A 158 -16.86 -18.89 -20.71
CA HIS A 158 -18.26 -19.34 -20.67
C HIS A 158 -18.47 -20.68 -19.95
N ARG A 159 -17.54 -21.07 -19.05
CA ARG A 159 -17.66 -22.29 -18.26
C ARG A 159 -18.38 -22.02 -16.96
N GLN A 160 -19.19 -22.97 -16.56
CA GLN A 160 -19.88 -22.92 -15.26
C GLN A 160 -19.01 -23.57 -14.18
N LEU A 161 -18.64 -22.78 -13.18
CA LEU A 161 -17.98 -23.27 -11.99
C LEU A 161 -19.07 -23.57 -10.92
N ASN A 162 -18.98 -24.72 -10.27
CA ASN A 162 -19.86 -25.03 -9.15
C ASN A 162 -19.62 -24.02 -8.03
N VAL A 163 -20.71 -23.53 -7.41
CA VAL A 163 -20.64 -22.54 -6.32
C VAL A 163 -19.77 -23.05 -5.16
N ALA A 164 -19.88 -24.32 -4.79
CA ALA A 164 -19.04 -24.92 -3.75
C ALA A 164 -17.56 -24.90 -4.11
N ALA A 165 -17.19 -25.22 -5.37
CA ALA A 165 -15.81 -25.15 -5.84
C ALA A 165 -15.27 -23.71 -5.85
N ALA A 166 -16.10 -22.73 -6.27
CA ALA A 166 -15.72 -21.32 -6.24
C ALA A 166 -15.50 -20.82 -4.80
N MET A 167 -16.35 -21.22 -3.87
CA MET A 167 -16.18 -20.89 -2.44
C MET A 167 -14.91 -21.53 -1.87
N LEU A 168 -14.65 -22.80 -2.15
CA LEU A 168 -13.43 -23.48 -1.71
C LEU A 168 -12.17 -22.81 -2.28
N LEU A 169 -12.18 -22.44 -3.57
CA LEU A 169 -11.06 -21.73 -4.20
C LEU A 169 -10.80 -20.40 -3.50
N THR A 170 -11.85 -19.64 -3.20
CA THR A 170 -11.71 -18.36 -2.50
C THR A 170 -11.16 -18.55 -1.09
N GLN A 171 -11.68 -19.51 -0.34
CA GLN A 171 -11.21 -19.77 1.03
C GLN A 171 -9.76 -20.28 1.06
N THR A 172 -9.40 -21.21 0.20
CA THR A 172 -8.06 -21.78 0.18
C THR A 172 -7.00 -20.74 -0.19
N THR A 173 -7.28 -19.86 -1.14
CA THR A 173 -6.36 -18.78 -1.51
C THR A 173 -6.15 -17.78 -0.36
N GLN A 174 -7.21 -17.42 0.37
CA GLN A 174 -7.12 -16.53 1.52
C GLN A 174 -6.41 -17.18 2.71
N LEU A 175 -6.76 -18.42 3.05
CA LEU A 175 -6.14 -19.16 4.15
C LEU A 175 -4.64 -19.42 3.90
N LEU A 176 -4.26 -19.70 2.65
CA LEU A 176 -2.85 -19.84 2.28
C LEU A 176 -2.10 -18.53 2.53
N GLY A 177 -2.68 -17.38 2.20
CA GLY A 177 -2.10 -16.07 2.49
C GLY A 177 -1.89 -15.84 3.98
N TYR A 178 -2.84 -16.21 4.83
CA TYR A 178 -2.65 -16.15 6.29
C TYR A 178 -1.58 -17.11 6.80
N GLY A 179 -1.45 -18.29 6.20
CA GLY A 179 -0.37 -19.24 6.51
C GLY A 179 1.00 -18.63 6.26
N TRP A 180 1.20 -18.02 5.09
CA TRP A 180 2.43 -17.29 4.77
C TRP A 180 2.67 -16.11 5.73
N ALA A 181 1.65 -15.32 6.03
CA ALA A 181 1.75 -14.22 6.98
C ALA A 181 2.20 -14.70 8.37
N GLY A 182 1.71 -15.87 8.82
CA GLY A 182 2.13 -16.48 10.09
C GLY A 182 3.61 -16.85 10.11
N ILE A 183 4.12 -17.45 9.03
CA ILE A 183 5.54 -17.84 8.89
C ILE A 183 6.45 -16.60 8.92
N PHE A 184 6.08 -15.53 8.19
CA PHE A 184 6.90 -14.33 8.09
C PHE A 184 6.72 -13.33 9.24
N ARG A 185 5.73 -13.53 10.12
CA ARG A 185 5.43 -12.60 11.22
C ARG A 185 6.65 -12.24 12.06
N LYS A 186 7.45 -13.24 12.44
CA LYS A 186 8.64 -13.06 13.27
C LYS A 186 9.64 -12.06 12.66
N PHE A 187 9.81 -12.13 11.34
CA PHE A 187 10.80 -11.31 10.63
C PHE A 187 10.24 -9.95 10.21
N LEU A 188 8.96 -9.89 9.82
CA LEU A 188 8.37 -8.69 9.22
C LEU A 188 7.61 -7.82 10.24
N VAL A 189 7.10 -8.39 11.35
CA VAL A 189 6.28 -7.65 12.30
C VAL A 189 7.01 -7.43 13.63
N GLU A 190 7.76 -8.43 14.10
CA GLU A 190 8.41 -8.37 15.42
C GLU A 190 9.78 -7.67 15.37
N SER A 191 10.34 -7.44 14.18
CA SER A 191 11.60 -6.72 14.02
C SER A 191 11.40 -5.21 14.20
N PRO A 192 12.16 -4.55 15.09
CA PRO A 192 12.06 -3.10 15.30
C PRO A 192 12.54 -2.27 14.10
N TYR A 193 13.29 -2.87 13.18
CA TYR A 193 13.81 -2.21 11.97
C TYR A 193 12.84 -2.26 10.79
N MET A 194 11.78 -3.06 10.88
CA MET A 194 10.75 -3.15 9.84
C MET A 194 9.64 -2.15 10.13
N TRP A 195 9.53 -1.15 9.27
CA TRP A 195 8.49 -0.14 9.37
C TRP A 195 7.77 0.05 8.03
N TYR A 196 6.53 0.48 8.11
CA TYR A 196 5.63 0.61 6.96
C TYR A 196 5.16 2.06 6.85
N PRO A 197 5.78 2.88 5.98
CA PRO A 197 5.47 4.30 5.85
C PRO A 197 3.99 4.61 5.60
N SER A 198 3.30 3.79 4.81
CA SER A 198 1.87 3.94 4.54
C SER A 198 1.00 3.81 5.80
N ASN A 199 1.42 3.00 6.78
CA ASN A 199 0.71 2.85 8.04
C ASN A 199 0.88 4.07 8.95
N LEU A 200 2.02 4.78 8.88
CA LEU A 200 2.23 6.01 9.64
C LEU A 200 1.22 7.10 9.26
N VAL A 201 0.84 7.17 7.99
CA VAL A 201 -0.22 8.09 7.53
C VAL A 201 -1.55 7.80 8.23
N GLN A 202 -1.90 6.50 8.36
CA GLN A 202 -3.12 6.11 9.06
C GLN A 202 -3.03 6.39 10.56
N VAL A 203 -1.88 6.13 11.19
CA VAL A 203 -1.63 6.45 12.60
C VAL A 203 -1.76 7.96 12.85
N SER A 204 -1.14 8.78 12.00
CA SER A 204 -1.26 10.24 12.09
C SER A 204 -2.72 10.71 11.99
N LEU A 205 -3.52 10.08 11.14
CA LEU A 205 -4.95 10.39 11.05
C LEU A 205 -5.70 9.98 12.33
N PHE A 206 -5.43 8.79 12.90
CA PHE A 206 -6.02 8.38 14.18
C PHE A 206 -5.69 9.36 15.31
N ARG A 207 -4.43 9.78 15.40
CA ARG A 207 -4.00 10.78 16.38
C ARG A 207 -4.72 12.10 16.18
N ALA A 208 -4.80 12.60 14.94
CA ALA A 208 -5.46 13.86 14.63
C ALA A 208 -6.96 13.90 14.99
N VAL A 209 -7.66 12.74 15.00
CA VAL A 209 -9.10 12.69 15.27
C VAL A 209 -9.48 12.25 16.68
N HIS A 210 -8.54 11.64 17.44
CA HIS A 210 -8.81 11.14 18.80
C HIS A 210 -8.04 11.86 19.89
N GLU A 211 -6.80 12.32 19.62
CA GLU A 211 -5.99 13.01 20.63
C GLU A 211 -6.53 14.44 20.86
N LYS A 212 -6.51 14.82 22.13
CA LYS A 212 -6.78 16.22 22.52
C LYS A 212 -5.47 16.99 22.45
N GLU A 213 -5.47 18.05 21.70
CA GLU A 213 -4.31 18.93 21.57
C GLU A 213 -4.42 20.10 22.55
N ASP A 214 -3.38 20.35 23.31
CA ASP A 214 -3.22 21.56 24.10
C ASP A 214 -2.80 22.71 23.17
N LEU A 215 -3.79 23.49 22.72
CA LEU A 215 -3.60 24.53 21.73
C LEU A 215 -3.13 25.83 22.36
N GLN A 216 -2.04 26.38 21.86
CA GLN A 216 -1.68 27.78 22.11
C GLN A 216 -2.64 28.72 21.39
N LYS A 217 -2.83 29.94 21.95
CA LYS A 217 -3.71 30.95 21.34
C LYS A 217 -3.33 31.24 19.89
N GLY A 218 -4.26 30.96 18.97
CA GLY A 218 -4.06 31.19 17.53
C GLY A 218 -3.76 29.94 16.71
N GLN A 219 -3.49 28.79 17.33
CA GLN A 219 -3.31 27.53 16.61
C GLN A 219 -4.65 26.86 16.24
N GLN A 220 -4.66 26.16 15.12
CA GLN A 220 -5.82 25.36 14.69
C GLN A 220 -5.59 23.89 15.06
N THR A 221 -6.68 23.20 15.46
CA THR A 221 -6.63 21.75 15.69
C THR A 221 -6.32 21.00 14.39
N ARG A 222 -5.57 19.89 14.49
CA ARG A 222 -5.29 18.99 13.36
C ARG A 222 -6.59 18.54 12.68
N LEU A 223 -7.63 18.24 13.47
CA LEU A 223 -8.94 17.86 12.93
C LEU A 223 -9.57 18.98 12.09
N ARG A 224 -9.52 20.24 12.55
CA ARG A 224 -10.07 21.36 11.79
C ARG A 224 -9.31 21.57 10.49
N PHE A 225 -7.98 21.52 10.53
CA PHE A 225 -7.14 21.60 9.35
C PHE A 225 -7.47 20.47 8.36
N PHE A 226 -7.55 19.22 8.85
CA PHE A 226 -7.93 18.06 8.04
C PHE A 226 -9.30 18.27 7.35
N LEU A 227 -10.33 18.70 8.07
CA LEU A 227 -11.66 18.92 7.49
C LEU A 227 -11.68 20.02 6.43
N ILE A 228 -10.92 21.10 6.63
CA ILE A 228 -10.79 22.17 5.63
C ILE A 228 -10.11 21.62 4.36
N VAL A 229 -8.95 20.97 4.49
CA VAL A 229 -8.21 20.41 3.37
C VAL A 229 -9.04 19.35 2.64
N PHE A 230 -9.73 18.50 3.37
CA PHE A 230 -10.63 17.49 2.81
C PHE A 230 -11.76 18.14 1.99
N GLY A 231 -12.42 19.15 2.53
CA GLY A 231 -13.49 19.85 1.83
C GLY A 231 -13.00 20.57 0.58
N VAL A 232 -11.86 21.25 0.66
CA VAL A 232 -11.25 21.95 -0.49
C VAL A 232 -10.81 20.95 -1.57
N SER A 233 -10.16 19.87 -1.18
CA SER A 233 -9.71 18.81 -2.12
C SER A 233 -10.89 18.12 -2.79
N PHE A 234 -11.97 17.85 -2.04
CA PHE A 234 -13.19 17.28 -2.59
C PHE A 234 -13.86 18.22 -3.62
N ALA A 235 -13.95 19.51 -3.29
CA ALA A 235 -14.49 20.50 -4.21
C ALA A 235 -13.60 20.67 -5.47
N TYR A 236 -12.29 20.71 -5.30
CA TYR A 236 -11.36 20.81 -6.42
C TYR A 236 -11.46 19.61 -7.38
N TYR A 237 -11.68 18.39 -6.84
CA TYR A 237 -11.72 17.17 -7.65
C TYR A 237 -12.89 17.15 -8.64
N ILE A 238 -13.91 17.96 -8.48
CA ILE A 238 -14.98 18.14 -9.47
C ILE A 238 -14.40 18.62 -10.82
N VAL A 239 -13.32 19.41 -10.80
CA VAL A 239 -12.70 19.94 -12.02
C VAL A 239 -12.00 18.83 -12.82
N PRO A 240 -10.97 18.12 -12.31
CA PRO A 240 -10.30 17.07 -13.06
C PRO A 240 -11.16 15.81 -13.25
N GLY A 241 -12.04 15.49 -12.30
CA GLY A 241 -12.84 14.27 -12.36
C GLY A 241 -14.06 14.35 -13.27
N TYR A 242 -14.66 15.54 -13.43
CA TYR A 242 -15.90 15.69 -14.16
C TYR A 242 -15.88 16.79 -15.23
N LEU A 243 -15.46 18.02 -14.90
CA LEU A 243 -15.55 19.17 -15.79
C LEU A 243 -14.48 19.16 -16.88
N PHE A 244 -13.24 18.84 -16.51
CA PHE A 244 -12.09 18.91 -17.43
C PHE A 244 -11.06 17.80 -17.15
N PRO A 245 -11.36 16.54 -17.51
CA PRO A 245 -10.45 15.41 -17.25
C PRO A 245 -9.08 15.55 -17.92
N SER A 246 -8.97 16.29 -19.03
CA SER A 246 -7.71 16.51 -19.74
C SER A 246 -6.68 17.29 -18.91
N ILE A 247 -7.09 17.93 -17.81
CA ILE A 247 -6.19 18.66 -16.90
C ILE A 247 -5.18 17.73 -16.20
N SER A 248 -5.52 16.45 -16.10
CA SER A 248 -4.64 15.42 -15.51
C SER A 248 -3.51 14.98 -16.44
N ALA A 249 -3.60 15.26 -17.74
CA ALA A 249 -2.59 14.85 -18.73
C ALA A 249 -2.54 15.82 -19.93
N ILE A 250 -2.12 17.04 -19.66
CA ILE A 250 -1.95 18.07 -20.69
C ILE A 250 -0.61 17.82 -21.41
N SER A 251 -0.64 17.67 -22.75
CA SER A 251 0.56 17.48 -23.55
C SER A 251 0.67 18.53 -24.64
N PHE A 252 1.69 19.39 -24.56
CA PHE A 252 1.97 20.39 -25.58
C PHE A 252 2.46 19.74 -26.90
N VAL A 253 3.25 18.68 -26.82
CA VAL A 253 3.77 17.97 -27.99
C VAL A 253 2.63 17.41 -28.84
N CYS A 254 1.63 16.80 -28.20
CA CYS A 254 0.45 16.28 -28.90
C CYS A 254 -0.43 17.38 -29.47
N TRP A 255 -0.45 18.58 -28.90
CA TRP A 255 -1.21 19.70 -29.43
C TRP A 255 -0.57 20.31 -30.69
N ILE A 256 0.76 20.38 -30.72
CA ILE A 256 1.49 20.93 -31.87
C ILE A 256 1.46 19.97 -33.05
N TRP A 257 1.70 18.67 -32.83
CA TRP A 257 1.78 17.65 -33.89
C TRP A 257 0.67 16.61 -33.78
N LYS A 258 -0.57 17.02 -34.03
CA LYS A 258 -1.79 16.19 -33.85
C LYS A 258 -1.83 14.93 -34.70
N SER A 259 -1.26 14.96 -35.91
CA SER A 259 -1.32 13.87 -36.88
C SER A 259 -0.12 12.92 -36.84
N SER A 260 0.91 13.22 -36.08
CA SER A 260 2.12 12.40 -36.01
C SER A 260 2.01 11.34 -34.94
N VAL A 261 2.06 10.06 -35.32
CA VAL A 261 2.07 8.92 -34.36
C VAL A 261 3.29 8.99 -33.44
N THR A 262 4.46 9.34 -33.97
CA THR A 262 5.68 9.49 -33.19
C THR A 262 5.53 10.59 -32.13
N ALA A 263 4.92 11.73 -32.47
CA ALA A 263 4.66 12.80 -31.51
C ALA A 263 3.68 12.37 -30.41
N GLN A 264 2.70 11.54 -30.74
CA GLN A 264 1.79 10.98 -29.76
C GLN A 264 2.48 9.98 -28.82
N ILE A 265 3.37 9.12 -29.35
CA ILE A 265 4.17 8.19 -28.55
C ILE A 265 5.10 8.96 -27.62
N VAL A 266 5.75 10.01 -28.09
CA VAL A 266 6.71 10.80 -27.30
C VAL A 266 5.99 11.69 -26.30
N GLY A 267 4.91 12.36 -26.70
CA GLY A 267 4.30 13.44 -25.91
C GLY A 267 3.13 13.02 -25.03
N SER A 268 2.46 11.88 -25.29
CA SER A 268 1.27 11.50 -24.50
C SER A 268 1.64 11.08 -23.08
N GLY A 269 1.07 11.76 -22.07
CA GLY A 269 1.25 11.42 -20.67
C GLY A 269 0.49 10.18 -20.20
N LEU A 270 -0.52 9.72 -20.97
CA LEU A 270 -1.34 8.55 -20.61
C LEU A 270 -0.93 7.28 -21.35
N LYS A 271 -0.48 7.39 -22.59
CA LYS A 271 -0.21 6.24 -23.47
C LYS A 271 1.13 6.32 -24.21
N GLY A 272 2.03 7.17 -23.74
CA GLY A 272 3.33 7.39 -24.34
C GLY A 272 4.40 7.68 -23.29
N LEU A 273 5.50 8.30 -23.74
CA LEU A 273 6.64 8.64 -22.86
C LEU A 273 6.39 9.86 -21.97
N GLY A 274 5.34 10.65 -22.23
CA GLY A 274 5.00 11.81 -21.43
C GLY A 274 5.94 13.02 -21.55
N ILE A 275 6.81 13.06 -22.53
CA ILE A 275 7.74 14.18 -22.72
C ILE A 275 6.95 15.43 -23.12
N GLY A 276 7.09 16.52 -22.31
CA GLY A 276 6.31 17.75 -22.51
C GLY A 276 4.84 17.62 -22.08
N SER A 277 4.50 16.61 -21.28
CA SER A 277 3.20 16.52 -20.60
C SER A 277 3.32 16.91 -19.13
N PHE A 278 2.26 17.49 -18.59
CA PHE A 278 2.14 17.80 -17.18
C PHE A 278 0.67 17.64 -16.73
N GLY A 279 0.46 17.37 -15.47
CA GLY A 279 -0.86 17.28 -14.85
C GLY A 279 -1.00 18.29 -13.73
N LEU A 280 -2.16 18.93 -13.64
CA LEU A 280 -2.54 19.79 -12.52
C LEU A 280 -3.46 19.06 -11.53
N ASP A 281 -3.57 17.75 -11.67
CA ASP A 281 -4.34 16.90 -10.78
C ASP A 281 -3.42 16.32 -9.68
N TRP A 282 -3.75 16.63 -8.43
CA TRP A 282 -3.01 16.12 -7.28
C TRP A 282 -3.04 14.59 -7.18
N SER A 283 -4.09 13.94 -7.68
CA SER A 283 -4.18 12.48 -7.69
C SER A 283 -3.07 11.84 -8.52
N THR A 284 -2.59 12.49 -9.57
CA THR A 284 -1.46 12.04 -10.39
C THR A 284 -0.16 11.95 -9.55
N VAL A 285 0.06 12.92 -8.66
CA VAL A 285 1.23 12.93 -7.77
C VAL A 285 1.04 11.98 -6.59
N ALA A 286 -0.09 12.06 -5.90
CA ALA A 286 -0.36 11.30 -4.69
C ALA A 286 -0.68 9.83 -4.96
N GLY A 287 -1.32 9.50 -6.08
CA GLY A 287 -1.68 8.14 -6.47
C GLY A 287 -0.48 7.24 -6.78
N PHE A 288 0.62 7.84 -7.21
CA PHE A 288 1.81 7.09 -7.61
C PHE A 288 2.67 6.62 -6.43
N LEU A 289 2.84 7.47 -5.41
CA LEU A 289 3.69 7.23 -4.25
C LEU A 289 2.90 7.17 -2.93
N GLY A 290 1.59 7.25 -2.98
CA GLY A 290 0.76 7.47 -1.82
C GLY A 290 0.93 8.90 -1.29
N SER A 291 1.24 9.05 0.00
CA SER A 291 1.57 10.37 0.54
C SER A 291 3.05 10.68 0.32
N PRO A 292 3.44 11.77 -0.37
CA PRO A 292 4.84 12.13 -0.54
C PRO A 292 5.55 12.44 0.79
N LEU A 293 4.80 12.77 1.84
CA LEU A 293 5.32 12.98 3.19
C LEU A 293 5.64 11.68 3.94
N ALA A 294 5.02 10.57 3.51
CA ALA A 294 5.21 9.26 4.14
C ALA A 294 6.29 8.42 3.46
N VAL A 295 6.77 8.82 2.30
CA VAL A 295 7.79 8.08 1.55
C VAL A 295 9.15 8.78 1.70
N PRO A 296 10.18 8.10 2.23
CA PRO A 296 11.50 8.67 2.40
C PRO A 296 12.10 9.11 1.05
N PHE A 297 12.92 10.17 1.07
CA PHE A 297 13.51 10.73 -0.15
C PHE A 297 14.33 9.69 -0.94
N PHE A 298 15.08 8.82 -0.28
CA PHE A 298 15.87 7.79 -0.97
C PHE A 298 14.98 6.81 -1.76
N ALA A 299 13.80 6.47 -1.24
CA ALA A 299 12.84 5.62 -1.95
C ALA A 299 12.31 6.32 -3.20
N ILE A 300 11.99 7.61 -3.10
CA ILE A 300 11.56 8.43 -4.24
C ILE A 300 12.67 8.52 -5.29
N ALA A 301 13.93 8.76 -4.87
CA ALA A 301 15.06 8.87 -5.78
C ALA A 301 15.34 7.57 -6.53
N ASN A 302 15.32 6.43 -5.84
CA ASN A 302 15.49 5.12 -6.45
C ASN A 302 14.36 4.80 -7.43
N PHE A 303 13.12 5.09 -7.04
CA PHE A 303 11.97 4.94 -7.92
C PHE A 303 12.14 5.80 -9.18
N PHE A 304 12.47 7.05 -9.05
CA PHE A 304 12.67 7.93 -10.18
C PHE A 304 13.81 7.46 -11.10
N ALA A 305 14.91 6.99 -10.54
CA ALA A 305 16.02 6.44 -11.31
C ALA A 305 15.60 5.19 -12.11
N GLY A 306 14.91 4.24 -11.46
CA GLY A 306 14.39 3.04 -12.13
C GLY A 306 13.37 3.38 -13.23
N PHE A 307 12.44 4.28 -12.93
CA PHE A 307 11.45 4.77 -13.88
C PHE A 307 12.11 5.44 -15.09
N PHE A 308 13.12 6.30 -14.86
CA PHE A 308 13.86 6.96 -15.92
C PHE A 308 14.58 5.97 -16.84
N ILE A 309 15.32 5.02 -16.26
CA ILE A 309 16.04 3.99 -17.02
C ILE A 309 15.06 3.15 -17.84
N PHE A 310 13.97 2.72 -17.22
CA PHE A 310 13.00 1.88 -17.91
C PHE A 310 12.27 2.61 -19.02
N LEU A 311 11.65 3.75 -18.71
CA LEU A 311 10.76 4.46 -19.64
C LEU A 311 11.51 5.23 -20.72
N TYR A 312 12.65 5.87 -20.37
CA TYR A 312 13.35 6.75 -21.30
C TYR A 312 14.60 6.13 -21.97
N ILE A 313 15.09 4.99 -21.47
CA ILE A 313 16.24 4.31 -22.05
C ILE A 313 15.82 2.97 -22.64
N LEU A 314 15.35 2.03 -21.82
CA LEU A 314 15.08 0.66 -22.26
C LEU A 314 13.92 0.59 -23.26
N LEU A 315 12.79 1.17 -22.90
CA LEU A 315 11.58 1.09 -23.72
C LEU A 315 11.76 1.71 -25.11
N PRO A 316 12.35 2.91 -25.28
CA PRO A 316 12.69 3.46 -26.58
C PRO A 316 13.66 2.61 -27.39
N ILE A 317 14.72 2.08 -26.77
CA ILE A 317 15.69 1.22 -27.46
C ILE A 317 14.97 0.00 -28.08
N PHE A 318 14.17 -0.72 -27.29
CA PHE A 318 13.44 -1.89 -27.78
C PHE A 318 12.39 -1.54 -28.83
N TYR A 319 11.69 -0.43 -28.70
CA TYR A 319 10.67 -0.02 -29.66
C TYR A 319 11.27 0.41 -31.00
N TRP A 320 12.24 1.33 -31.01
CA TRP A 320 12.84 1.83 -32.26
C TRP A 320 13.83 0.87 -32.91
N SER A 321 14.42 -0.05 -32.16
CA SER A 321 15.16 -1.18 -32.76
C SER A 321 14.25 -2.24 -33.41
N ASN A 322 12.93 -2.05 -33.27
CA ASN A 322 11.91 -3.00 -33.74
C ASN A 322 12.11 -4.43 -33.22
N ALA A 323 12.58 -4.56 -31.98
CA ALA A 323 12.77 -5.86 -31.36
C ALA A 323 11.41 -6.60 -31.27
N TYR A 324 11.38 -7.85 -31.75
CA TYR A 324 10.15 -8.67 -31.81
C TYR A 324 8.99 -8.02 -32.56
N ASP A 325 9.26 -7.28 -33.64
CA ASP A 325 8.28 -6.54 -34.42
C ASP A 325 7.50 -5.47 -33.62
N ALA A 326 8.14 -4.86 -32.62
CA ALA A 326 7.54 -3.94 -31.69
C ALA A 326 6.74 -2.79 -32.34
N GLN A 327 7.18 -2.31 -33.52
CA GLN A 327 6.53 -1.20 -34.23
C GLN A 327 5.21 -1.59 -34.89
N LYS A 328 4.91 -2.89 -35.02
CA LYS A 328 3.61 -3.37 -35.54
C LYS A 328 2.49 -3.25 -34.51
N PHE A 329 2.83 -3.14 -33.24
CA PHE A 329 1.88 -3.15 -32.13
C PHE A 329 1.83 -1.78 -31.44
N PRO A 330 0.72 -1.45 -30.76
CA PRO A 330 0.62 -0.23 -29.97
C PRO A 330 1.72 -0.14 -28.93
N PHE A 331 2.30 1.05 -28.73
CA PHE A 331 3.39 1.28 -27.79
C PHE A 331 3.04 0.91 -26.34
N TYR A 332 1.85 1.31 -25.92
CA TYR A 332 1.36 1.12 -24.54
C TYR A 332 0.00 0.42 -24.56
N THR A 333 0.00 -0.87 -24.28
CA THR A 333 -1.23 -1.66 -24.10
C THR A 333 -0.92 -2.97 -23.37
N SER A 334 -1.89 -3.49 -22.64
CA SER A 334 -1.85 -4.81 -22.01
C SER A 334 -2.54 -5.91 -22.83
N GLN A 335 -2.95 -5.60 -24.08
CA GLN A 335 -3.59 -6.56 -24.95
C GLN A 335 -2.56 -7.46 -25.65
N THR A 336 -3.04 -8.64 -26.07
CA THR A 336 -2.27 -9.60 -26.85
C THR A 336 -2.67 -9.50 -28.33
N PHE A 337 -1.72 -9.74 -29.24
CA PHE A 337 -1.89 -9.55 -30.66
C PHE A 337 -1.49 -10.78 -31.46
N GLU A 338 -2.10 -10.93 -32.65
CA GLU A 338 -1.66 -11.84 -33.68
C GLU A 338 -0.60 -11.19 -34.60
N GLN A 339 0.05 -11.95 -35.45
CA GLN A 339 1.12 -11.46 -36.33
C GLN A 339 0.67 -10.30 -37.26
N THR A 340 -0.62 -10.20 -37.55
CA THR A 340 -1.21 -9.12 -38.37
C THR A 340 -1.47 -7.82 -37.64
N GLY A 341 -1.32 -7.81 -36.29
CA GLY A 341 -1.58 -6.65 -35.43
C GLY A 341 -3.02 -6.55 -34.91
N HIS A 342 -3.88 -7.50 -35.22
CA HIS A 342 -5.22 -7.59 -34.64
C HIS A 342 -5.17 -8.24 -33.24
N SER A 343 -6.22 -8.01 -32.43
CA SER A 343 -6.35 -8.65 -31.13
C SER A 343 -6.38 -10.17 -31.25
N TYR A 344 -5.59 -10.84 -30.42
CA TYR A 344 -5.46 -12.29 -30.44
C TYR A 344 -6.77 -12.99 -30.02
N ASN A 345 -7.26 -13.90 -30.82
CA ASN A 345 -8.46 -14.66 -30.52
C ASN A 345 -8.12 -15.99 -29.84
N ILE A 346 -8.19 -16.01 -28.52
CA ILE A 346 -7.84 -17.17 -27.68
C ILE A 346 -8.78 -18.36 -27.93
N THR A 347 -10.04 -18.11 -28.26
CA THR A 347 -11.03 -19.19 -28.47
C THR A 347 -10.68 -20.11 -29.63
N ARG A 348 -9.89 -19.64 -30.61
CA ARG A 348 -9.44 -20.46 -31.75
C ARG A 348 -8.43 -21.53 -31.41
N ILE A 349 -7.66 -21.29 -30.35
CA ILE A 349 -6.55 -22.18 -29.93
C ILE A 349 -6.89 -22.99 -28.68
N LEU A 350 -8.03 -22.70 -28.04
CA LEU A 350 -8.44 -23.34 -26.82
C LEU A 350 -9.19 -24.66 -27.13
N ASN A 351 -8.75 -25.76 -26.54
CA ASN A 351 -9.56 -26.97 -26.49
C ASN A 351 -10.64 -26.82 -25.41
N GLU A 352 -11.88 -26.61 -25.81
CA GLU A 352 -12.99 -26.37 -24.89
C GLU A 352 -13.27 -27.53 -23.94
N LYS A 353 -12.90 -28.77 -24.30
CA LYS A 353 -13.18 -29.98 -23.49
C LYS A 353 -12.22 -30.09 -22.31
N ASP A 354 -10.93 -30.00 -22.62
CA ASP A 354 -9.87 -30.24 -21.63
C ASP A 354 -9.34 -28.98 -20.98
N PHE A 355 -9.76 -27.83 -21.50
CA PHE A 355 -9.30 -26.50 -21.10
C PHE A 355 -7.77 -26.32 -21.24
N ASP A 356 -7.25 -26.91 -22.30
CA ASP A 356 -5.83 -26.89 -22.64
C ASP A 356 -5.63 -26.23 -24.00
N ILE A 357 -4.37 -25.86 -24.32
CA ILE A 357 -4.01 -25.25 -25.59
C ILE A 357 -3.90 -26.35 -26.64
N ASN A 358 -4.63 -26.19 -27.73
CA ASN A 358 -4.44 -26.98 -28.92
C ASN A 358 -3.20 -26.49 -29.68
N LEU A 359 -2.09 -27.20 -29.56
CA LEU A 359 -0.80 -26.81 -30.15
C LEU A 359 -0.84 -26.77 -31.67
N ASP A 360 -1.59 -27.63 -32.33
CA ASP A 360 -1.74 -27.63 -33.79
C ASP A 360 -2.48 -26.37 -34.23
N ALA A 361 -3.60 -26.05 -33.60
CA ALA A 361 -4.35 -24.82 -33.87
C ALA A 361 -3.54 -23.55 -33.54
N TYR A 362 -2.70 -23.58 -32.52
CA TYR A 362 -1.80 -22.48 -32.19
C TYR A 362 -0.74 -22.25 -33.28
N ASN A 363 -0.14 -23.31 -33.79
CA ASN A 363 0.88 -23.23 -34.82
C ASN A 363 0.28 -22.78 -36.19
N ASP A 364 -0.94 -23.22 -36.49
CA ASP A 364 -1.64 -22.86 -37.73
C ASP A 364 -2.19 -21.42 -37.68
N TYR A 365 -2.58 -20.91 -36.53
CA TYR A 365 -3.19 -19.59 -36.43
C TYR A 365 -2.15 -18.46 -36.38
N SER A 366 -1.48 -18.29 -35.29
CA SER A 366 -0.45 -17.25 -35.10
C SER A 366 0.26 -17.42 -33.76
N LYS A 367 1.53 -17.05 -33.73
CA LYS A 367 2.22 -16.84 -32.45
C LYS A 367 1.59 -15.67 -31.69
N LEU A 368 1.64 -15.74 -30.37
CA LEU A 368 1.16 -14.68 -29.49
C LEU A 368 2.19 -13.57 -29.41
N TYR A 369 1.80 -12.34 -29.74
CA TYR A 369 2.61 -11.14 -29.62
C TYR A 369 2.10 -10.21 -28.52
N LEU A 370 3.02 -9.51 -27.89
CA LEU A 370 2.76 -8.54 -26.84
C LEU A 370 3.28 -7.16 -27.25
N SER A 371 2.70 -6.09 -26.71
CA SER A 371 3.32 -4.78 -26.82
C SER A 371 4.68 -4.78 -26.13
N VAL A 372 5.61 -3.94 -26.61
CA VAL A 372 6.95 -3.86 -26.01
C VAL A 372 6.90 -3.48 -24.52
N MET A 373 6.02 -2.56 -24.17
CA MET A 373 5.80 -2.17 -22.76
C MET A 373 5.36 -3.35 -21.90
N PHE A 374 4.38 -4.12 -22.37
CA PHE A 374 3.83 -5.25 -21.64
C PHE A 374 4.87 -6.37 -21.46
N ALA A 375 5.62 -6.69 -22.51
CA ALA A 375 6.69 -7.71 -22.47
C ALA A 375 7.80 -7.32 -21.48
N LEU A 376 8.25 -6.06 -21.51
CA LEU A 376 9.27 -5.58 -20.58
C LEU A 376 8.79 -5.54 -19.14
N LEU A 377 7.52 -5.15 -18.89
CA LEU A 377 6.93 -5.18 -17.55
C LEU A 377 6.86 -6.60 -16.99
N TYR A 378 6.52 -7.59 -17.81
CA TYR A 378 6.57 -8.99 -17.41
C TYR A 378 7.99 -9.43 -17.03
N GLY A 379 8.98 -9.08 -17.84
CA GLY A 379 10.38 -9.35 -17.54
C GLY A 379 10.84 -8.71 -16.23
N LEU A 380 10.46 -7.45 -16.00
CA LEU A 380 10.76 -6.75 -14.74
C LEU A 380 10.07 -7.38 -13.54
N SER A 381 8.84 -7.88 -13.68
CA SER A 381 8.14 -8.57 -12.60
C SER A 381 8.91 -9.82 -12.13
N PHE A 382 9.39 -10.62 -13.05
CA PHE A 382 10.24 -11.76 -12.71
C PHE A 382 11.60 -11.33 -12.14
N ALA A 383 12.23 -10.31 -12.74
CA ALA A 383 13.49 -9.79 -12.25
C ALA A 383 13.37 -9.26 -10.80
N SER A 384 12.28 -8.58 -10.48
CA SER A 384 11.97 -8.08 -9.14
C SER A 384 11.84 -9.23 -8.13
N LEU A 385 11.12 -10.30 -8.48
CA LEU A 385 10.95 -11.45 -7.61
C LEU A 385 12.31 -12.10 -7.29
N PHE A 386 13.11 -12.36 -8.31
CA PHE A 386 14.44 -12.97 -8.12
C PHE A 386 15.41 -12.03 -7.40
N ALA A 387 15.35 -10.73 -7.68
CA ALA A 387 16.17 -9.75 -6.98
C ALA A 387 15.83 -9.71 -5.48
N THR A 388 14.55 -9.76 -5.13
CA THR A 388 14.12 -9.79 -3.71
C THR A 388 14.61 -11.05 -3.01
N ILE A 389 14.45 -12.24 -3.63
CA ILE A 389 14.92 -13.50 -3.06
C ILE A 389 16.45 -13.48 -2.88
N SER A 390 17.18 -13.04 -3.90
CA SER A 390 18.64 -12.96 -3.86
C SER A 390 19.13 -11.97 -2.81
N HIS A 391 18.49 -10.81 -2.70
CA HIS A 391 18.83 -9.80 -1.72
C HIS A 391 18.66 -10.33 -0.29
N VAL A 392 17.48 -10.88 0.03
CA VAL A 392 17.22 -11.46 1.34
C VAL A 392 18.19 -12.60 1.65
N ALA A 393 18.49 -13.47 0.70
CA ALA A 393 19.44 -14.57 0.90
C ALA A 393 20.87 -14.06 1.19
N LEU A 394 21.32 -13.01 0.51
CA LEU A 394 22.69 -12.50 0.65
C LEU A 394 22.89 -11.63 1.89
N TYR A 395 21.92 -10.77 2.21
CA TYR A 395 22.05 -9.79 3.30
C TYR A 395 21.45 -10.28 4.62
N ASP A 396 20.24 -10.84 4.59
CA ASP A 396 19.51 -11.25 5.79
C ASP A 396 19.59 -12.76 6.05
N GLY A 397 20.16 -13.54 5.11
CA GLY A 397 20.20 -15.01 5.18
C GLY A 397 20.88 -15.56 6.43
N LYS A 398 21.98 -14.96 6.88
CA LYS A 398 22.67 -15.33 8.12
C LYS A 398 21.83 -15.10 9.36
N PHE A 399 21.14 -13.94 9.42
CA PHE A 399 20.26 -13.57 10.51
C PHE A 399 19.04 -14.51 10.61
N ILE A 400 18.41 -14.79 9.47
CA ILE A 400 17.26 -15.71 9.38
C ILE A 400 17.68 -17.12 9.79
N TRP A 401 18.85 -17.59 9.34
CA TRP A 401 19.36 -18.91 9.69
C TRP A 401 19.69 -19.04 11.19
N ALA A 402 20.38 -18.06 11.76
CA ALA A 402 20.70 -18.05 13.18
C ALA A 402 19.43 -17.99 14.06
N GLY A 403 18.46 -17.17 13.70
CA GLY A 403 17.20 -17.06 14.43
C GLY A 403 16.38 -18.36 14.44
N ASN A 404 16.52 -19.23 13.43
CA ASN A 404 15.87 -20.53 13.41
C ASN A 404 16.60 -21.58 14.27
N LEU A 405 17.92 -21.46 14.43
CA LEU A 405 18.70 -22.40 15.26
C LEU A 405 18.58 -22.12 16.77
N GLU A 406 18.29 -20.89 17.17
CA GLU A 406 18.13 -20.49 18.58
C GLU A 406 16.75 -20.84 19.15
N GLU A 407 15.76 -21.12 18.34
CA GLU A 407 14.43 -21.52 18.78
C GLU A 407 14.42 -22.92 19.46
N ASP A 408 15.44 -23.74 19.18
CA ASP A 408 15.64 -25.04 19.84
C ASP A 408 16.19 -24.94 21.28
N ASN A 409 16.64 -23.75 21.73
CA ASN A 409 17.16 -23.53 23.09
C ASN A 409 16.32 -22.48 23.85
N ASP A 410 15.23 -22.91 24.43
CA ASP A 410 14.13 -22.12 25.04
C ASP A 410 14.47 -21.29 26.29
N SER A 411 15.76 -21.10 26.67
CA SER A 411 16.14 -20.45 27.93
C SER A 411 16.66 -19.00 27.82
N ASN A 412 16.74 -18.38 26.63
CA ASN A 412 17.42 -17.08 26.49
C ASN A 412 16.69 -16.02 25.62
N LYS A 413 15.36 -16.00 25.63
CA LYS A 413 14.55 -15.04 24.83
C LYS A 413 14.88 -13.55 25.07
N GLY A 414 15.40 -13.21 26.23
CA GLY A 414 15.79 -11.82 26.57
C GLY A 414 17.18 -11.41 26.08
N GLN A 415 18.07 -12.36 25.81
CA GLN A 415 19.46 -12.09 25.43
C GLN A 415 19.63 -11.98 23.90
N VAL A 416 18.84 -12.71 23.14
CA VAL A 416 18.85 -12.69 21.68
C VAL A 416 18.38 -11.32 21.14
N ARG A 417 17.36 -10.72 21.77
CA ARG A 417 16.92 -9.35 21.43
C ARG A 417 18.04 -8.31 21.65
N ARG A 418 18.84 -8.46 22.70
CA ARG A 418 19.95 -7.56 23.00
C ARG A 418 21.18 -7.79 22.12
N CYS A 419 21.45 -9.03 21.70
CA CYS A 419 22.57 -9.33 20.81
C CYS A 419 22.28 -8.89 19.38
N ALA A 420 21.08 -9.08 18.87
CA ALA A 420 20.65 -8.55 17.57
C ALA A 420 20.75 -7.01 17.55
N PHE A 421 20.36 -6.36 18.63
CA PHE A 421 20.46 -4.91 18.79
C PHE A 421 21.92 -4.41 18.77
N LYS A 422 22.85 -5.12 19.44
CA LYS A 422 24.29 -4.73 19.49
C LYS A 422 25.04 -4.94 18.18
N ILE A 423 24.70 -5.98 17.41
CA ILE A 423 25.36 -6.25 16.13
C ILE A 423 24.97 -5.19 15.10
N ASP A 424 23.75 -4.70 15.13
CA ASP A 424 23.28 -3.66 14.19
C ASP A 424 23.80 -2.25 14.55
N GLU A 425 24.10 -1.94 15.80
CA GLU A 425 24.67 -0.64 16.17
C GLU A 425 26.11 -0.44 15.64
N GLU A 426 26.91 -1.49 15.59
CA GLU A 426 28.26 -1.44 14.98
C GLU A 426 28.22 -1.42 13.45
N GLU A 427 27.26 -2.09 12.79
CA GLU A 427 27.09 -2.05 11.33
C GLU A 427 26.37 -0.78 10.84
N LEU A 428 25.44 -0.20 11.61
CA LEU A 428 24.74 1.04 11.26
C LEU A 428 25.67 2.26 11.24
N SER A 429 26.69 2.30 12.09
CA SER A 429 27.68 3.39 12.09
C SER A 429 28.59 3.38 10.84
N SER A 430 28.66 2.28 10.14
CA SER A 430 29.53 2.12 8.95
C SER A 430 28.78 2.18 7.61
N SER A 431 27.45 2.20 7.53
CA SER A 431 26.80 2.06 6.24
C SER A 431 25.50 2.82 6.01
N THR A 432 25.66 4.10 5.67
CA THR A 432 24.69 4.84 4.83
C THR A 432 24.40 4.08 3.52
N SER A 433 25.25 3.13 3.12
CA SER A 433 25.10 2.28 1.94
C SER A 433 24.10 1.14 2.10
N VAL A 434 23.89 0.60 3.30
CA VAL A 434 22.95 -0.52 3.57
C VAL A 434 21.50 -0.06 3.48
N VAL A 435 21.20 1.16 3.92
CA VAL A 435 19.85 1.75 3.82
C VAL A 435 19.46 1.96 2.35
N VAL A 436 20.38 2.35 1.49
CA VAL A 436 20.16 2.50 0.05
C VAL A 436 19.91 1.14 -0.63
N HIS A 437 20.53 0.06 -0.15
CA HIS A 437 20.36 -1.27 -0.74
C HIS A 437 19.07 -1.98 -0.30
N ARG A 438 18.63 -1.84 0.96
CA ARG A 438 17.35 -2.41 1.43
C ARG A 438 16.13 -1.85 0.69
N SER A 439 16.19 -0.59 0.27
CA SER A 439 15.09 0.04 -0.47
C SER A 439 15.02 -0.35 -1.95
N SER A 440 16.12 -0.76 -2.58
CA SER A 440 16.12 -1.16 -4.00
C SER A 440 15.29 -2.41 -4.27
N SER A 441 15.24 -3.36 -3.34
CA SER A 441 14.47 -4.60 -3.49
C SER A 441 12.97 -4.41 -3.26
N CYS A 442 12.57 -3.58 -2.29
CA CYS A 442 11.17 -3.15 -2.12
C CYS A 442 10.67 -2.35 -3.33
N PHE A 443 11.57 -1.66 -4.00
CA PHE A 443 11.32 -0.78 -5.11
C PHE A 443 10.92 -1.48 -6.41
N LEU A 444 11.62 -2.55 -6.77
CA LEU A 444 11.26 -3.39 -7.91
C LEU A 444 9.88 -4.07 -7.71
N CYS A 445 9.56 -4.45 -6.47
CA CYS A 445 8.25 -5.02 -6.13
C CYS A 445 7.09 -4.02 -6.26
N PHE A 446 7.34 -2.74 -5.98
CA PHE A 446 6.30 -1.70 -6.05
C PHE A 446 5.98 -1.27 -7.48
N CYS A 447 6.98 -1.27 -8.38
CA CYS A 447 6.77 -1.00 -9.82
C CYS A 447 5.87 -2.02 -10.52
N THR A 448 5.79 -3.24 -10.01
CA THR A 448 5.04 -4.33 -10.65
C THR A 448 3.59 -4.45 -10.16
N LEU A 449 3.24 -3.81 -9.03
CA LEU A 449 1.90 -3.92 -8.43
C LEU A 449 0.94 -2.78 -8.84
N HIS A 450 1.42 -1.70 -9.48
CA HIS A 450 0.61 -0.50 -9.78
C HIS A 450 0.64 -0.04 -11.23
N LEU A 451 1.21 -0.81 -12.17
CA LEU A 451 1.09 -0.60 -13.61
C LEU A 451 0.24 -1.72 -14.24
#